data_7cb82877c06166ac41a7520b770839f8
#
_entry.id   7cb82877c06166ac41a7520b770839f8
#
_cell.length_a   1.000
_cell.length_b   1.000
_cell.length_c   1.000
_cell.angle_alpha   90.00
_cell.angle_beta   90.00
_cell.angle_gamma   90.00
#
_symmetry.space_group_name_H-M   'P 1'
#
loop_
_entity.id
_entity.type
_entity.pdbx_description
1 polymer ?
#
loop_
_entity_poly.entity_id
_entity_poly.type
_entity_poly.pdbx_seq_one_letter_code
_entity_poly.pdbx_strand_id
1 'polypeptide(L)'
;MFGLRVCLALLLPAQLVICGCSLTPRFVAKEEPWREDEERACLAAGVVRESPFVAVRDWLGGPSVCGALRPFTVAAAAQGLVQLRPAALVRCPMVPAIDRWVERVVLPASRYHLGIQVVELTLAASYACRPMNNVDGANLSEHGHANAVDVSGFVLADGRVVDVKSGWWGALAERNFLREVHRGACGEFTTVLGPAYDLNHRDHFHLDLARHGRDGEGRICK
;
A
#
# COMPACT_ATOMS: atom_id res chain seq x y z
N MET A 1 -63.29 59.35 -11.34
CA MET A 1 -61.83 59.47 -11.03
C MET A 1 -61.34 58.15 -10.50
N PHE A 2 -60.77 57.37 -11.39
CA PHE A 2 -60.22 56.03 -11.03
C PHE A 2 -58.70 56.15 -10.86
N GLY A 3 -58.22 55.92 -9.63
CA GLY A 3 -56.80 55.92 -9.29
C GLY A 3 -56.15 54.58 -9.61
N LEU A 4 -55.19 54.57 -10.55
CA LEU A 4 -54.40 53.41 -10.93
C LEU A 4 -53.30 53.19 -9.89
N ARG A 5 -53.40 52.09 -9.13
CA ARG A 5 -52.33 51.64 -8.20
C ARG A 5 -51.34 50.78 -8.98
N VAL A 6 -50.15 51.30 -9.22
CA VAL A 6 -49.02 50.55 -9.78
C VAL A 6 -48.38 49.75 -8.67
N CYS A 7 -48.48 48.43 -8.76
CA CYS A 7 -47.68 47.52 -7.89
C CYS A 7 -46.28 47.37 -8.49
N LEU A 8 -45.29 47.90 -7.79
CA LEU A 8 -43.87 47.73 -8.08
C LEU A 8 -43.42 46.36 -7.54
N ALA A 9 -43.24 45.39 -8.43
CA ALA A 9 -42.69 44.08 -8.05
C ALA A 9 -41.15 44.22 -7.92
N LEU A 10 -40.67 44.11 -6.68
CA LEU A 10 -39.23 44.01 -6.38
C LEU A 10 -38.73 42.60 -6.75
N LEU A 11 -37.99 42.50 -7.84
CA LEU A 11 -37.25 41.29 -8.22
C LEU A 11 -36.01 41.15 -7.30
N LEU A 12 -36.09 40.30 -6.31
CA LEU A 12 -34.91 39.87 -5.53
C LEU A 12 -34.05 38.93 -6.39
N PRO A 13 -32.71 39.16 -6.50
CA PRO A 13 -31.85 38.21 -7.21
C PRO A 13 -31.73 36.95 -6.38
N ALA A 14 -32.04 35.81 -6.99
CA ALA A 14 -31.79 34.50 -6.42
C ALA A 14 -30.26 34.30 -6.28
N GLN A 15 -29.74 34.38 -5.07
CA GLN A 15 -28.37 34.02 -4.80
C GLN A 15 -28.21 32.50 -4.90
N LEU A 16 -27.54 32.05 -5.96
CA LEU A 16 -27.12 30.66 -6.10
C LEU A 16 -26.06 30.38 -5.04
N VAL A 17 -26.46 29.71 -3.97
CA VAL A 17 -25.50 29.17 -2.98
C VAL A 17 -24.82 27.98 -3.65
N ILE A 18 -23.63 28.21 -4.23
CA ILE A 18 -22.77 27.13 -4.69
C ILE A 18 -22.23 26.46 -3.44
N CYS A 19 -22.87 25.36 -3.03
CA CYS A 19 -22.31 24.46 -2.02
C CYS A 19 -21.08 23.79 -2.63
N GLY A 20 -19.93 24.45 -2.52
CA GLY A 20 -18.64 23.86 -2.85
C GLY A 20 -18.40 22.70 -1.88
N CYS A 21 -18.48 21.45 -2.37
CA CYS A 21 -17.96 20.31 -1.65
C CYS A 21 -16.43 20.50 -1.53
N SER A 22 -16.00 21.10 -0.44
CA SER A 22 -14.58 21.14 -0.06
C SER A 22 -14.16 19.70 0.23
N LEU A 23 -13.48 19.08 -0.72
CA LEU A 23 -12.82 17.78 -0.54
C LEU A 23 -11.58 17.98 0.32
N THR A 24 -11.77 18.37 1.59
CA THR A 24 -10.66 18.35 2.55
C THR A 24 -10.25 16.91 2.78
N PRO A 25 -8.97 16.58 2.64
CA PRO A 25 -8.49 15.24 2.92
C PRO A 25 -8.83 14.86 4.37
N ARG A 26 -9.27 13.63 4.59
CA ARG A 26 -9.58 13.13 5.95
C ARG A 26 -8.31 12.82 6.77
N PHE A 27 -7.13 13.15 6.27
CA PHE A 27 -5.83 12.86 6.89
C PHE A 27 -4.99 14.12 7.05
N VAL A 28 -4.05 14.08 7.99
CA VAL A 28 -2.99 15.07 8.11
C VAL A 28 -1.96 14.81 7.02
N ALA A 29 -1.79 15.79 6.14
CA ALA A 29 -0.77 15.77 5.12
C ALA A 29 0.56 16.28 5.69
N LYS A 30 1.65 15.57 5.38
CA LYS A 30 3.02 16.00 5.71
C LYS A 30 3.85 15.97 4.43
N GLU A 31 4.46 17.12 4.11
CA GLU A 31 5.42 17.19 3.02
C GLU A 31 6.70 16.46 3.42
N GLU A 32 7.12 15.51 2.59
CA GLU A 32 8.31 14.70 2.81
C GLU A 32 9.15 14.63 1.52
N PRO A 33 9.95 15.67 1.23
CA PRO A 33 10.72 15.79 -0.03
C PRO A 33 11.62 14.60 -0.32
N TRP A 34 12.11 13.92 0.71
CA TRP A 34 12.94 12.72 0.57
C TRP A 34 12.27 11.61 -0.26
N ARG A 35 10.92 11.57 -0.29
CA ARG A 35 10.18 10.54 -1.04
C ARG A 35 10.37 10.70 -2.54
N GLU A 36 10.26 11.93 -3.03
CA GLU A 36 10.50 12.23 -4.45
C GLU A 36 11.95 12.02 -4.82
N ASP A 37 12.91 12.47 -3.99
CA ASP A 37 14.33 12.31 -4.23
C ASP A 37 14.74 10.84 -4.32
N GLU A 38 14.24 10.01 -3.41
CA GLU A 38 14.48 8.57 -3.41
C GLU A 38 13.85 7.88 -4.63
N GLU A 39 12.64 8.26 -5.01
CA GLU A 39 11.98 7.72 -6.19
C GLU A 39 12.70 8.12 -7.48
N ARG A 40 13.12 9.40 -7.61
CA ARG A 40 13.94 9.89 -8.74
C ARG A 40 15.27 9.14 -8.82
N ALA A 41 15.93 8.92 -7.70
CA ALA A 41 17.19 8.18 -7.63
C ALA A 41 17.00 6.72 -8.09
N CYS A 42 15.95 6.05 -7.61
CA CYS A 42 15.62 4.68 -8.02
C CYS A 42 15.33 4.58 -9.52
N LEU A 43 14.54 5.50 -10.06
CA LEU A 43 14.21 5.56 -11.50
C LEU A 43 15.46 5.85 -12.35
N ALA A 44 16.30 6.81 -11.94
CA ALA A 44 17.51 7.17 -12.65
C ALA A 44 18.55 6.03 -12.65
N ALA A 45 18.62 5.26 -11.57
CA ALA A 45 19.50 4.09 -11.46
C ALA A 45 19.02 2.90 -12.32
N GLY A 46 17.81 2.95 -12.88
CA GLY A 46 17.24 1.86 -13.69
C GLY A 46 17.12 0.54 -12.91
N VAL A 47 16.88 0.64 -11.58
CA VAL A 47 16.78 -0.53 -10.69
C VAL A 47 15.62 -1.43 -11.08
N VAL A 48 14.50 -0.83 -11.51
CA VAL A 48 13.32 -1.55 -11.98
C VAL A 48 13.26 -1.47 -13.51
N ARG A 49 13.12 -2.62 -14.14
CA ARG A 49 12.92 -2.74 -15.59
C ARG A 49 11.54 -3.27 -15.89
N GLU A 50 10.92 -2.76 -16.95
CA GLU A 50 9.66 -3.30 -17.43
C GLU A 50 9.84 -4.74 -17.91
N SER A 51 8.80 -5.54 -17.70
CA SER A 51 8.74 -6.95 -18.04
C SER A 51 7.26 -7.33 -18.28
N PRO A 52 6.94 -8.55 -18.69
CA PRO A 52 5.54 -9.00 -18.74
C PRO A 52 4.80 -8.92 -17.41
N PHE A 53 5.53 -8.78 -16.29
CA PHE A 53 4.98 -8.77 -14.93
C PHE A 53 5.11 -7.41 -14.22
N VAL A 54 5.90 -6.49 -14.76
CA VAL A 54 6.19 -5.18 -14.18
C VAL A 54 6.03 -4.11 -15.25
N ALA A 55 5.03 -3.26 -15.10
CA ALA A 55 4.76 -2.16 -16.03
C ALA A 55 4.84 -0.81 -15.32
N VAL A 56 5.59 0.15 -15.90
CA VAL A 56 5.61 1.52 -15.42
C VAL A 56 4.25 2.18 -15.67
N ARG A 57 3.83 3.04 -14.76
CA ARG A 57 2.65 3.89 -14.90
C ARG A 57 3.06 5.34 -15.01
N ASP A 58 2.20 6.13 -15.63
CA ASP A 58 2.32 7.58 -15.58
C ASP A 58 2.11 8.08 -14.14
N TRP A 59 2.39 9.37 -13.92
CA TRP A 59 2.22 10.02 -12.65
C TRP A 59 0.89 9.63 -11.96
N LEU A 60 1.01 9.16 -10.73
CA LEU A 60 -0.13 8.83 -9.89
C LEU A 60 -0.38 10.00 -8.96
N GLY A 61 -1.43 10.77 -9.23
CA GLY A 61 -1.89 11.85 -8.38
C GLY A 61 -3.05 11.43 -7.48
N GLY A 62 -3.29 12.22 -6.47
CA GLY A 62 -4.41 12.09 -5.56
C GLY A 62 -4.65 13.38 -4.78
N PRO A 63 -5.60 13.40 -3.84
CA PRO A 63 -5.80 14.54 -2.97
C PRO A 63 -4.54 14.85 -2.17
N SER A 64 -4.15 16.14 -2.09
CA SER A 64 -3.01 16.62 -1.30
C SER A 64 -1.70 15.91 -1.70
N VAL A 65 -1.00 15.29 -0.76
CA VAL A 65 0.30 14.62 -0.93
C VAL A 65 0.21 13.14 -1.33
N CYS A 66 -0.99 12.65 -1.69
CA CYS A 66 -1.13 11.28 -2.20
C CYS A 66 -0.53 11.12 -3.58
N GLY A 67 0.10 9.97 -3.81
CA GLY A 67 0.58 9.58 -5.13
C GLY A 67 2.05 9.21 -5.19
N ALA A 68 2.57 9.09 -6.41
CA ALA A 68 3.96 8.77 -6.74
C ALA A 68 4.30 9.31 -8.12
N LEU A 69 5.59 9.60 -8.40
CA LEU A 69 6.03 10.20 -9.65
C LEU A 69 5.83 9.27 -10.86
N ARG A 70 6.34 8.04 -10.76
CA ARG A 70 6.21 7.00 -11.78
C ARG A 70 6.14 5.63 -11.12
N PRO A 71 4.97 5.27 -10.57
CA PRO A 71 4.78 4.00 -9.90
C PRO A 71 4.76 2.85 -10.91
N PHE A 72 4.87 1.64 -10.39
CA PHE A 72 4.82 0.41 -11.17
C PHE A 72 3.60 -0.42 -10.78
N THR A 73 2.97 -1.02 -11.78
CA THR A 73 2.07 -2.16 -11.56
C THR A 73 2.91 -3.42 -11.56
N VAL A 74 2.90 -4.16 -10.46
CA VAL A 74 3.65 -5.39 -10.26
C VAL A 74 2.66 -6.55 -10.17
N ALA A 75 2.60 -7.35 -11.22
CA ALA A 75 1.71 -8.51 -11.31
C ALA A 75 2.35 -9.81 -10.82
N ALA A 76 3.69 -9.87 -10.78
CA ALA A 76 4.42 -11.01 -10.20
C ALA A 76 5.81 -10.58 -9.75
N ALA A 77 6.36 -11.31 -8.78
CA ALA A 77 7.72 -11.21 -8.26
C ALA A 77 8.54 -12.47 -8.61
N ALA A 78 9.84 -12.44 -8.29
CA ALA A 78 10.77 -13.55 -8.56
C ALA A 78 10.69 -14.01 -10.04
N GLN A 79 10.82 -13.04 -10.96
CA GLN A 79 10.81 -13.28 -12.41
C GLN A 79 9.53 -14.00 -12.91
N GLY A 80 8.39 -13.75 -12.27
CA GLY A 80 7.10 -14.34 -12.64
C GLY A 80 6.75 -15.63 -11.91
N LEU A 81 7.61 -16.11 -11.01
CA LEU A 81 7.35 -17.34 -10.24
C LEU A 81 6.23 -17.19 -9.23
N VAL A 82 6.03 -15.98 -8.69
CA VAL A 82 5.01 -15.72 -7.67
C VAL A 82 4.13 -14.56 -8.11
N GLN A 83 2.86 -14.86 -8.41
CA GLN A 83 1.87 -13.85 -8.80
C GLN A 83 1.50 -12.95 -7.61
N LEU A 84 1.17 -11.69 -7.88
CA LEU A 84 0.55 -10.77 -6.90
C LEU A 84 -0.91 -10.55 -7.29
N ARG A 85 -1.84 -10.86 -6.41
CA ARG A 85 -3.29 -10.76 -6.67
C ARG A 85 -4.01 -9.95 -5.59
N PRO A 86 -4.63 -8.80 -5.97
CA PRO A 86 -4.49 -8.10 -7.26
C PRO A 86 -3.05 -7.62 -7.48
N ALA A 87 -2.70 -7.24 -8.71
CA ALA A 87 -1.39 -6.63 -9.00
C ALA A 87 -1.16 -5.41 -8.11
N ALA A 88 0.04 -5.29 -7.54
CA ALA A 88 0.38 -4.18 -6.66
C ALA A 88 0.66 -2.91 -7.48
N LEU A 89 0.15 -1.77 -7.01
CA LEU A 89 0.52 -0.45 -7.51
C LEU A 89 1.44 0.21 -6.48
N VAL A 90 2.73 0.32 -6.80
CA VAL A 90 3.77 0.74 -5.85
C VAL A 90 4.83 1.63 -6.50
N ARG A 91 5.46 2.50 -5.72
CA ARG A 91 6.59 3.33 -6.14
C ARG A 91 7.86 2.50 -6.39
N CYS A 92 8.83 3.08 -7.13
CA CYS A 92 10.03 2.38 -7.58
C CYS A 92 10.77 1.59 -6.48
N PRO A 93 11.12 2.13 -5.29
CA PRO A 93 11.88 1.39 -4.27
C PRO A 93 11.18 0.13 -3.73
N MET A 94 9.83 0.10 -3.75
CA MET A 94 9.07 -1.04 -3.27
C MET A 94 9.23 -2.29 -4.15
N VAL A 95 9.41 -2.11 -5.46
CA VAL A 95 9.50 -3.24 -6.41
C VAL A 95 10.65 -4.17 -6.07
N PRO A 96 11.92 -3.73 -5.97
CA PRO A 96 13.02 -4.60 -5.59
C PRO A 96 12.94 -5.11 -4.15
N ALA A 97 12.26 -4.40 -3.24
CA ALA A 97 12.07 -4.88 -1.87
C ALA A 97 11.12 -6.10 -1.85
N ILE A 98 10.00 -6.02 -2.56
CA ILE A 98 9.06 -7.13 -2.73
C ILE A 98 9.76 -8.32 -3.39
N ASP A 99 10.50 -8.08 -4.48
CA ASP A 99 11.17 -9.12 -5.26
C ASP A 99 12.18 -9.89 -4.39
N ARG A 100 13.07 -9.18 -3.69
CA ARG A 100 14.06 -9.79 -2.79
C ARG A 100 13.43 -10.53 -1.62
N TRP A 101 12.35 -9.98 -1.02
CA TRP A 101 11.63 -10.68 0.04
C TRP A 101 11.04 -12.01 -0.46
N VAL A 102 10.42 -11.99 -1.63
CA VAL A 102 9.84 -13.21 -2.23
C VAL A 102 10.94 -14.24 -2.52
N GLU A 103 12.02 -13.83 -3.19
CA GLU A 103 13.11 -14.73 -3.59
C GLU A 103 13.87 -15.30 -2.39
N ARG A 104 14.24 -14.44 -1.44
CA ARG A 104 15.17 -14.80 -0.36
C ARG A 104 14.50 -15.35 0.88
N VAL A 105 13.21 -15.08 1.06
CA VAL A 105 12.49 -15.44 2.28
C VAL A 105 11.26 -16.31 1.97
N VAL A 106 10.29 -15.82 1.18
CA VAL A 106 9.01 -16.52 0.98
C VAL A 106 9.22 -17.88 0.33
N LEU A 107 9.95 -17.92 -0.80
CA LEU A 107 10.18 -19.17 -1.54
C LEU A 107 10.98 -20.20 -0.75
N PRO A 108 12.09 -19.86 -0.06
CA PRO A 108 12.80 -20.81 0.78
C PRO A 108 11.95 -21.31 1.97
N ALA A 109 11.28 -20.39 2.68
CA ALA A 109 10.46 -20.74 3.84
C ALA A 109 9.29 -21.67 3.47
N SER A 110 8.62 -21.44 2.31
CA SER A 110 7.53 -22.29 1.88
C SER A 110 7.98 -23.72 1.58
N ARG A 111 9.12 -23.89 0.92
CA ARG A 111 9.68 -25.23 0.67
C ARG A 111 10.09 -25.92 1.96
N TYR A 112 10.68 -25.17 2.90
CA TYR A 112 11.15 -25.73 4.17
C TYR A 112 10.02 -26.16 5.11
N HIS A 113 9.02 -25.27 5.34
CA HIS A 113 7.96 -25.53 6.31
C HIS A 113 6.76 -26.28 5.74
N LEU A 114 6.46 -26.04 4.46
CA LEU A 114 5.23 -26.55 3.82
C LEU A 114 5.50 -27.67 2.82
N GLY A 115 6.76 -27.90 2.46
CA GLY A 115 7.18 -28.92 1.47
C GLY A 115 6.81 -28.58 0.05
N ILE A 116 6.29 -27.36 -0.21
CA ILE A 116 5.79 -26.95 -1.52
C ILE A 116 5.97 -25.43 -1.69
N GLN A 117 6.09 -25.01 -2.95
CA GLN A 117 6.35 -23.63 -3.28
C GLN A 117 5.08 -22.77 -3.23
N VAL A 118 5.21 -21.52 -2.72
CA VAL A 118 4.24 -20.44 -2.93
C VAL A 118 4.29 -20.03 -4.41
N VAL A 119 3.12 -19.84 -5.03
CA VAL A 119 2.96 -19.39 -6.42
C VAL A 119 2.18 -18.09 -6.53
N GLU A 120 1.52 -17.63 -5.44
CA GLU A 120 0.78 -16.37 -5.42
C GLU A 120 0.80 -15.75 -4.03
N LEU A 121 0.91 -14.42 -3.98
CA LEU A 121 0.61 -13.58 -2.82
C LEU A 121 -0.77 -12.98 -2.99
N THR A 122 -1.66 -13.19 -2.03
CA THR A 122 -2.95 -12.50 -1.97
C THR A 122 -2.76 -11.16 -1.28
N LEU A 123 -2.99 -10.07 -2.01
CA LEU A 123 -2.86 -8.71 -1.48
C LEU A 123 -4.22 -8.18 -1.01
N ALA A 124 -4.27 -7.69 0.21
CA ALA A 124 -5.42 -6.95 0.74
C ALA A 124 -5.42 -5.49 0.27
N ALA A 125 -4.24 -4.88 0.14
CA ALA A 125 -4.09 -3.51 -0.34
C ALA A 125 -2.70 -3.25 -0.94
N SER A 126 -2.63 -2.22 -1.81
CA SER A 126 -1.40 -1.55 -2.22
C SER A 126 -1.62 -0.02 -2.19
N TYR A 127 -1.78 0.68 -3.31
CA TYR A 127 -2.10 2.11 -3.26
C TYR A 127 -3.53 2.36 -2.75
N ALA A 128 -3.63 3.22 -1.72
CA ALA A 128 -4.89 3.73 -1.20
C ALA A 128 -4.68 5.08 -0.50
N CYS A 129 -5.24 6.16 -1.06
CA CYS A 129 -5.16 7.50 -0.47
C CYS A 129 -6.13 7.62 0.73
N ARG A 130 -5.65 7.29 1.93
CA ARG A 130 -6.44 7.23 3.16
C ARG A 130 -5.58 7.52 4.39
N PRO A 131 -6.18 7.97 5.52
CA PRO A 131 -5.46 8.07 6.77
C PRO A 131 -5.00 6.70 7.29
N MET A 132 -3.98 6.69 8.13
CA MET A 132 -3.54 5.49 8.85
C MET A 132 -4.71 4.85 9.59
N ASN A 133 -4.86 3.54 9.47
CA ASN A 133 -5.90 2.72 10.07
C ASN A 133 -7.34 3.20 9.76
N ASN A 134 -7.54 4.00 8.69
CA ASN A 134 -8.81 4.67 8.34
C ASN A 134 -9.35 5.61 9.45
N VAL A 135 -8.50 6.09 10.35
CA VAL A 135 -8.88 7.01 11.43
C VAL A 135 -8.83 8.45 10.92
N ASP A 136 -9.97 9.14 10.89
CA ASP A 136 -10.04 10.53 10.45
C ASP A 136 -9.15 11.42 11.30
N GLY A 137 -8.36 12.28 10.66
CA GLY A 137 -7.40 13.16 11.32
C GLY A 137 -6.06 12.49 11.67
N ALA A 138 -5.88 11.20 11.41
CA ALA A 138 -4.55 10.58 11.48
C ALA A 138 -3.67 11.00 10.30
N ASN A 139 -2.36 10.75 10.39
CA ASN A 139 -1.44 10.99 9.28
C ASN A 139 -1.85 10.18 8.04
N LEU A 140 -1.43 10.65 6.85
CA LEU A 140 -1.57 9.86 5.64
C LEU A 140 -0.84 8.51 5.80
N SER A 141 -1.49 7.42 5.37
CA SER A 141 -0.90 6.08 5.34
C SER A 141 0.19 5.98 4.26
N GLU A 142 1.18 5.11 4.46
CA GLU A 142 2.19 4.77 3.43
C GLU A 142 1.56 4.23 2.13
N HIS A 143 0.39 3.62 2.22
CA HIS A 143 -0.42 3.26 1.04
C HIS A 143 -0.74 4.47 0.17
N GLY A 144 -0.98 5.64 0.77
CA GLY A 144 -1.25 6.89 0.05
C GLY A 144 -0.06 7.41 -0.76
N HIS A 145 1.13 6.96 -0.45
CA HIS A 145 2.37 7.24 -1.18
C HIS A 145 2.79 6.11 -2.13
N ALA A 146 1.93 5.12 -2.37
CA ALA A 146 2.26 3.88 -3.09
C ALA A 146 3.51 3.18 -2.49
N ASN A 147 3.74 3.34 -1.18
CA ASN A 147 4.92 2.91 -0.46
C ASN A 147 4.66 1.72 0.48
N ALA A 148 3.53 1.04 0.33
CA ALA A 148 3.14 -0.09 1.16
C ALA A 148 2.37 -1.17 0.38
N VAL A 149 2.44 -2.41 0.88
CA VAL A 149 1.57 -3.52 0.50
C VAL A 149 1.09 -4.25 1.73
N ASP A 150 -0.17 -4.70 1.68
CA ASP A 150 -0.78 -5.56 2.70
C ASP A 150 -0.94 -6.98 2.11
N VAL A 151 -0.28 -7.97 2.72
CA VAL A 151 -0.32 -9.37 2.28
C VAL A 151 -1.20 -10.18 3.23
N SER A 152 -2.33 -10.69 2.75
CA SER A 152 -3.30 -11.44 3.56
C SER A 152 -3.17 -12.96 3.41
N GLY A 153 -2.48 -13.46 2.39
CA GLY A 153 -2.37 -14.88 2.17
C GLY A 153 -1.34 -15.30 1.12
N PHE A 154 -1.08 -16.59 1.08
CA PHE A 154 -0.10 -17.26 0.22
C PHE A 154 -0.76 -18.48 -0.42
N VAL A 155 -0.85 -18.54 -1.75
CA VAL A 155 -1.35 -19.70 -2.49
C VAL A 155 -0.19 -20.59 -2.85
N LEU A 156 -0.32 -21.89 -2.57
CA LEU A 156 0.69 -22.90 -2.83
C LEU A 156 0.46 -23.56 -4.22
N ALA A 157 1.49 -24.19 -4.75
CA ALA A 157 1.43 -24.81 -6.09
C ALA A 157 0.42 -25.97 -6.19
N ASP A 158 -0.05 -26.54 -5.08
CA ASP A 158 -1.11 -27.55 -5.02
C ASP A 158 -2.52 -26.95 -4.80
N GLY A 159 -2.64 -25.62 -4.79
CA GLY A 159 -3.89 -24.89 -4.59
C GLY A 159 -4.29 -24.65 -3.13
N ARG A 160 -3.54 -25.17 -2.15
CA ARG A 160 -3.77 -24.80 -0.75
C ARG A 160 -3.47 -23.33 -0.52
N VAL A 161 -4.19 -22.72 0.43
CA VAL A 161 -4.00 -21.33 0.82
C VAL A 161 -3.56 -21.27 2.27
N VAL A 162 -2.47 -20.58 2.53
CA VAL A 162 -2.03 -20.21 3.88
C VAL A 162 -2.48 -18.77 4.12
N ASP A 163 -3.56 -18.61 4.84
CA ASP A 163 -4.14 -17.32 5.20
C ASP A 163 -3.49 -16.77 6.46
N VAL A 164 -3.14 -15.48 6.47
CA VAL A 164 -2.42 -14.86 7.59
C VAL A 164 -3.25 -14.88 8.88
N LYS A 165 -4.54 -14.58 8.78
CA LYS A 165 -5.45 -14.49 9.93
C LYS A 165 -5.59 -15.82 10.66
N SER A 166 -5.87 -16.89 9.93
CA SER A 166 -6.11 -18.22 10.49
C SER A 166 -4.80 -18.96 10.75
N GLY A 167 -3.83 -18.85 9.86
CA GLY A 167 -2.57 -19.59 9.93
C GLY A 167 -1.59 -19.06 10.98
N TRP A 168 -1.65 -17.76 11.35
CA TRP A 168 -0.73 -17.19 12.36
C TRP A 168 -0.79 -17.88 13.72
N TRP A 169 -1.98 -18.35 14.10
CA TRP A 169 -2.24 -19.12 15.32
C TRP A 169 -2.61 -20.58 15.02
N GLY A 170 -2.59 -20.98 13.74
CA GLY A 170 -3.03 -22.27 13.22
C GLY A 170 -2.02 -23.41 13.39
N ALA A 171 -2.03 -24.32 12.41
CA ALA A 171 -1.17 -25.51 12.38
C ALA A 171 0.32 -25.14 12.42
N LEU A 172 1.14 -26.02 13.02
CA LEU A 172 2.56 -25.74 13.29
C LEU A 172 3.35 -25.34 12.03
N ALA A 173 3.13 -26.02 10.91
CA ALA A 173 3.83 -25.74 9.66
C ALA A 173 3.49 -24.35 9.10
N GLU A 174 2.20 -24.01 9.02
CA GLU A 174 1.74 -22.71 8.55
C GLU A 174 2.17 -21.59 9.47
N ARG A 175 2.04 -21.78 10.79
CA ARG A 175 2.48 -20.82 11.79
C ARG A 175 3.98 -20.54 11.70
N ASN A 176 4.80 -21.58 11.54
CA ASN A 176 6.26 -21.41 11.41
C ASN A 176 6.61 -20.70 10.09
N PHE A 177 5.97 -21.06 8.99
CA PHE A 177 6.10 -20.38 7.70
C PHE A 177 5.77 -18.90 7.83
N LEU A 178 4.58 -18.55 8.34
CA LEU A 178 4.13 -17.17 8.47
C LEU A 178 5.06 -16.34 9.36
N ARG A 179 5.53 -16.90 10.48
CA ARG A 179 6.47 -16.23 11.38
C ARG A 179 7.84 -16.02 10.75
N GLU A 180 8.30 -16.96 9.93
CA GLU A 180 9.57 -16.82 9.23
C GLU A 180 9.49 -15.77 8.14
N VAL A 181 8.45 -15.79 7.29
CA VAL A 181 8.29 -14.81 6.22
C VAL A 181 8.06 -13.39 6.76
N HIS A 182 7.31 -13.25 7.86
CA HIS A 182 7.15 -11.98 8.57
C HIS A 182 8.48 -11.46 9.11
N ARG A 183 9.24 -12.28 9.85
CA ARG A 183 10.54 -11.89 10.40
C ARG A 183 11.55 -11.54 9.31
N GLY A 184 11.60 -12.34 8.24
CA GLY A 184 12.50 -12.11 7.12
C GLY A 184 12.17 -10.85 6.32
N ALA A 185 10.90 -10.40 6.31
CA ALA A 185 10.51 -9.14 5.71
C ALA A 185 11.25 -7.94 6.35
N CYS A 186 11.60 -8.01 7.62
CA CYS A 186 12.34 -6.96 8.32
C CYS A 186 13.74 -6.69 7.74
N GLY A 187 14.28 -7.59 6.93
CA GLY A 187 15.52 -7.38 6.18
C GLY A 187 15.33 -6.46 4.96
N GLU A 188 14.16 -6.47 4.36
CA GLU A 188 13.87 -5.78 3.09
C GLU A 188 12.99 -4.53 3.26
N PHE A 189 12.13 -4.48 4.28
CA PHE A 189 11.22 -3.38 4.57
C PHE A 189 11.61 -2.67 5.87
N THR A 190 11.24 -1.39 5.99
CA THR A 190 11.51 -0.59 7.19
C THR A 190 10.39 -0.67 8.22
N THR A 191 9.15 -0.91 7.76
CA THR A 191 8.01 -1.26 8.62
C THR A 191 7.49 -2.64 8.24
N VAL A 192 7.36 -3.51 9.23
CA VAL A 192 6.73 -4.83 9.10
C VAL A 192 5.80 -5.01 10.30
N LEU A 193 4.50 -5.01 10.06
CA LEU A 193 3.49 -5.22 11.09
C LEU A 193 2.69 -6.48 10.77
N GLY A 194 2.26 -7.19 11.82
CA GLY A 194 1.53 -8.43 11.65
C GLY A 194 0.57 -8.74 12.79
N PRO A 195 -0.02 -9.94 12.83
CA PRO A 195 -1.10 -10.29 13.74
C PRO A 195 -0.76 -10.22 15.25
N ALA A 196 0.51 -10.16 15.61
CA ALA A 196 0.94 -10.00 16.99
C ALA A 196 1.02 -8.53 17.43
N TYR A 197 0.93 -7.57 16.50
CA TYR A 197 1.11 -6.14 16.80
C TYR A 197 -0.17 -5.49 17.35
N ASP A 198 -1.23 -5.43 16.56
CA ASP A 198 -2.49 -4.81 16.96
C ASP A 198 -3.71 -5.39 16.22
N LEU A 199 -4.90 -4.86 16.53
CA LEU A 199 -6.16 -5.33 15.96
C LEU A 199 -6.34 -4.99 14.47
N ASN A 200 -5.64 -3.97 13.97
CA ASN A 200 -5.75 -3.55 12.58
C ASN A 200 -4.97 -4.48 11.64
N HIS A 201 -3.94 -5.16 12.17
CA HIS A 201 -3.04 -6.04 11.41
C HIS A 201 -3.28 -7.54 11.66
N ARG A 202 -4.46 -7.93 12.24
CA ARG A 202 -4.76 -9.33 12.61
C ARG A 202 -4.85 -10.30 11.42
N ASP A 203 -5.08 -9.81 10.23
CA ASP A 203 -5.39 -10.62 9.05
C ASP A 203 -4.46 -10.39 7.86
N HIS A 204 -3.42 -9.60 8.05
CA HIS A 204 -2.42 -9.34 7.00
C HIS A 204 -1.07 -8.93 7.59
N PHE A 205 -0.05 -8.96 6.74
CA PHE A 205 1.23 -8.31 6.97
C PHE A 205 1.24 -6.99 6.25
N HIS A 206 1.42 -5.89 6.98
CA HIS A 206 1.70 -4.58 6.41
C HIS A 206 3.21 -4.41 6.22
N LEU A 207 3.64 -4.13 5.00
CA LEU A 207 5.04 -3.99 4.60
C LEU A 207 5.26 -2.66 3.91
N ASP A 208 6.15 -1.80 4.45
CA ASP A 208 6.44 -0.50 3.85
C ASP A 208 7.91 -0.08 3.96
N LEU A 209 8.26 1.04 3.29
CA LEU A 209 9.57 1.67 3.30
C LEU A 209 9.51 3.09 3.91
N ALA A 210 8.72 3.29 4.98
CA ALA A 210 8.72 4.54 5.74
C ALA A 210 10.07 4.80 6.40
N ARG A 211 10.44 6.06 6.56
CA ARG A 211 11.64 6.45 7.31
C ARG A 211 11.30 6.63 8.78
N HIS A 212 12.05 5.99 9.65
CA HIS A 212 11.89 6.02 11.10
C HIS A 212 13.15 6.55 11.79
N GLY A 213 12.97 7.13 12.99
CA GLY A 213 14.07 7.72 13.73
C GLY A 213 14.51 9.09 13.19
N ARG A 214 15.54 9.67 13.83
CA ARG A 214 16.05 11.00 13.45
C ARG A 214 16.87 10.98 12.16
N ASP A 215 17.54 9.86 11.91
CA ASP A 215 18.38 9.60 10.73
C ASP A 215 17.61 8.98 9.55
N GLY A 216 16.37 8.54 9.79
CA GLY A 216 15.55 7.85 8.80
C GLY A 216 15.91 6.37 8.59
N GLU A 217 16.83 5.81 9.38
CA GLU A 217 17.32 4.44 9.23
C GLU A 217 16.66 3.44 10.20
N GLY A 218 15.81 3.93 11.11
CA GLY A 218 15.09 3.09 12.06
C GLY A 218 14.18 2.06 11.37
N ARG A 219 13.88 0.97 12.07
CA ARG A 219 12.96 -0.09 11.60
C ARG A 219 11.93 -0.41 12.66
N ILE A 220 10.73 -0.75 12.22
CA ILE A 220 9.62 -1.19 13.08
C ILE A 220 9.21 -2.59 12.61
N CYS A 221 9.52 -3.60 13.42
CA CYS A 221 9.19 -5.01 13.17
C CYS A 221 8.36 -5.55 14.35
N LYS A 222 7.05 -5.71 14.19
CA LYS A 222 6.09 -6.07 15.25
C LYS A 222 5.08 -7.13 14.81
#